data_3be094fa08229fd40e589c0a9f7b280f
#
_entry.id   3be094fa08229fd40e589c0a9f7b280f
#
_cell.length_a   1.000
_cell.length_b   1.000
_cell.length_c   1.000
_cell.angle_alpha   90.00
_cell.angle_beta   90.00
_cell.angle_gamma   90.00
#
_symmetry.space_group_name_H-M   'P 1'
#
loop_
_entity.id
_entity.type
_entity.pdbx_description
1 polymer ?
#
loop_
_entity_poly.entity_id
_entity_poly.type
_entity_poly.pdbx_seq_one_letter_code
_entity_poly.pdbx_strand_id
1 'polypeptide(L)'
;NTSDYLAESLMRSLVTASRAAVANPTNYEARSNIMWTATWALNTLMGCGKTQDWEVHMIGQAVGAVTDATHGMTLSAVALPYYRLIMPYGLEKFARFATNVWGINAAGKDDEELAAAGLDAMENWMREIGCVLSIRELGADESSLDAIADATLTMTGGYRTLTRVEVLDVLRKSLAAK
;
A
#
# COMPACT_ATOMS: atom_id res chain seq x y z
N ASN A 1 4.89 1.98 -19.56
CA ASN A 1 3.86 1.82 -20.60
C ASN A 1 2.61 2.66 -20.26
N THR A 2 1.59 2.67 -21.14
CA THR A 2 0.35 3.46 -20.95
C THR A 2 -0.34 3.16 -19.62
N SER A 3 -0.44 1.91 -19.23
CA SER A 3 -1.08 1.52 -17.96
C SER A 3 -0.31 2.04 -16.74
N ASP A 4 1.03 2.17 -16.82
CA ASP A 4 1.82 2.77 -15.75
C ASP A 4 1.47 4.26 -15.59
N TYR A 5 1.41 5.02 -16.68
CA TYR A 5 1.04 6.44 -16.65
C TYR A 5 -0.39 6.66 -16.12
N LEU A 6 -1.33 5.80 -16.49
CA LEU A 6 -2.69 5.85 -15.95
C LEU A 6 -2.70 5.60 -14.44
N ALA A 7 -2.03 4.54 -13.97
CA ALA A 7 -1.93 4.22 -12.55
C ALA A 7 -1.27 5.36 -11.75
N GLU A 8 -0.15 5.90 -12.25
CA GLU A 8 0.56 7.03 -11.64
C GLU A 8 -0.34 8.28 -11.56
N SER A 9 -1.17 8.54 -12.57
CA SER A 9 -2.12 9.66 -12.58
C SER A 9 -3.24 9.46 -11.56
N LEU A 10 -3.78 8.25 -11.44
CA LEU A 10 -4.78 7.90 -10.42
C LEU A 10 -4.21 8.06 -9.00
N MET A 11 -2.98 7.60 -8.76
CA MET A 11 -2.31 7.77 -7.46
C MET A 11 -2.13 9.24 -7.11
N ARG A 12 -1.68 10.10 -8.05
CA ARG A 12 -1.58 11.55 -7.82
C ARG A 12 -2.93 12.19 -7.52
N SER A 13 -3.98 11.80 -8.25
CA SER A 13 -5.35 12.25 -8.00
C SER A 13 -5.79 11.89 -6.57
N LEU A 14 -5.54 10.64 -6.16
CA LEU A 14 -5.88 10.17 -4.82
C LEU A 14 -5.15 10.95 -3.72
N VAL A 15 -3.84 11.15 -3.88
CA VAL A 15 -3.02 11.90 -2.89
C VAL A 15 -3.55 13.32 -2.72
N THR A 16 -3.88 14.00 -3.82
CA THR A 16 -4.44 15.36 -3.76
C THR A 16 -5.84 15.39 -3.16
N ALA A 17 -6.73 14.51 -3.62
CA ALA A 17 -8.12 14.49 -3.19
C ALA A 17 -8.27 14.04 -1.72
N SER A 18 -7.46 13.07 -1.26
CA SER A 18 -7.50 12.62 0.13
C SER A 18 -7.10 13.72 1.12
N ARG A 19 -6.06 14.50 0.83
CA ARG A 19 -5.68 15.67 1.62
C ARG A 19 -6.81 16.68 1.74
N ALA A 20 -7.44 17.01 0.60
CA ALA A 20 -8.57 17.94 0.57
C ALA A 20 -9.80 17.41 1.33
N ALA A 21 -10.07 16.11 1.24
CA ALA A 21 -11.19 15.47 1.93
C ALA A 21 -10.98 15.39 3.46
N VAL A 22 -9.75 15.17 3.92
CA VAL A 22 -9.42 15.19 5.36
C VAL A 22 -9.50 16.61 5.91
N ALA A 23 -8.99 17.61 5.18
CA ALA A 23 -9.08 19.02 5.58
C ALA A 23 -10.53 19.54 5.61
N ASN A 24 -11.40 19.06 4.71
CA ASN A 24 -12.82 19.38 4.67
C ASN A 24 -13.63 18.15 4.27
N PRO A 25 -14.18 17.39 5.24
CA PRO A 25 -14.92 16.14 4.99
C PRO A 25 -16.20 16.30 4.16
N THR A 26 -16.71 17.51 4.02
CA THR A 26 -17.90 17.82 3.22
C THR A 26 -17.56 18.33 1.81
N ASN A 27 -16.27 18.41 1.44
CA ASN A 27 -15.84 18.80 0.11
C ASN A 27 -16.28 17.74 -0.93
N TYR A 28 -17.34 18.07 -1.68
CA TYR A 28 -17.94 17.18 -2.68
C TYR A 28 -16.94 16.80 -3.77
N GLU A 29 -16.16 17.76 -4.28
CA GLU A 29 -15.20 17.54 -5.36
C GLU A 29 -14.11 16.55 -4.92
N ALA A 30 -13.53 16.75 -3.74
CA ALA A 30 -12.53 15.84 -3.19
C ALA A 30 -13.09 14.42 -3.01
N ARG A 31 -14.28 14.29 -2.43
CA ARG A 31 -14.92 12.98 -2.20
C ARG A 31 -15.29 12.29 -3.52
N SER A 32 -15.82 13.02 -4.49
CA SER A 32 -16.17 12.47 -5.81
C SER A 32 -14.91 12.00 -6.57
N ASN A 33 -13.81 12.75 -6.48
CA ASN A 33 -12.54 12.35 -7.09
C ASN A 33 -11.95 11.08 -6.42
N ILE A 34 -12.07 10.92 -5.10
CA ILE A 34 -11.67 9.68 -4.41
C ILE A 34 -12.50 8.49 -4.93
N MET A 35 -13.83 8.63 -4.96
CA MET A 35 -14.72 7.56 -5.44
C MET A 35 -14.45 7.21 -6.91
N TRP A 36 -14.25 8.20 -7.75
CA TRP A 36 -13.97 7.99 -9.17
C TRP A 36 -12.59 7.34 -9.38
N THR A 37 -11.58 7.78 -8.65
CA THR A 37 -10.25 7.18 -8.66
C THR A 37 -10.30 5.70 -8.21
N ALA A 38 -11.04 5.40 -7.14
CA ALA A 38 -11.22 4.04 -6.67
C ALA A 38 -11.93 3.15 -7.71
N THR A 39 -12.94 3.70 -8.40
CA THR A 39 -13.63 3.00 -9.50
C THR A 39 -12.65 2.63 -10.62
N TRP A 40 -11.82 3.56 -11.08
CA TRP A 40 -10.82 3.30 -12.11
C TRP A 40 -9.73 2.33 -11.66
N ALA A 41 -9.31 2.40 -10.41
CA ALA A 41 -8.30 1.50 -9.86
C ALA A 41 -8.78 0.04 -9.80
N LEU A 42 -10.09 -0.19 -9.57
CA LEU A 42 -10.64 -1.52 -9.29
C LEU A 42 -11.57 -2.08 -10.39
N ASN A 43 -11.84 -1.34 -11.46
CA ASN A 43 -12.72 -1.78 -12.55
C ASN A 43 -12.08 -2.74 -13.56
N THR A 44 -10.98 -3.39 -13.20
CA THR A 44 -10.16 -4.29 -14.00
C THR A 44 -9.28 -3.64 -15.08
N LEU A 45 -9.52 -2.38 -15.47
CA LEU A 45 -8.73 -1.71 -16.51
C LEU A 45 -7.24 -1.63 -16.14
N MET A 46 -6.92 -1.33 -14.89
CA MET A 46 -5.52 -1.25 -14.42
C MET A 46 -4.81 -2.60 -14.43
N GLY A 47 -5.56 -3.69 -14.33
CA GLY A 47 -5.03 -5.05 -14.42
C GLY A 47 -4.89 -5.61 -15.83
N CYS A 48 -5.45 -4.93 -16.85
CA CYS A 48 -5.39 -5.42 -18.23
C CYS A 48 -3.94 -5.50 -18.74
N GLY A 49 -3.55 -6.69 -19.22
CA GLY A 49 -2.21 -6.93 -19.75
C GLY A 49 -1.09 -6.95 -18.70
N LYS A 50 -1.43 -7.10 -17.42
CA LYS A 50 -0.48 -7.19 -16.30
C LYS A 50 -0.86 -8.34 -15.38
N THR A 51 0.13 -8.91 -14.69
CA THR A 51 -0.12 -9.69 -13.48
C THR A 51 -0.44 -8.72 -12.34
N GLN A 52 -1.38 -9.11 -11.49
CA GLN A 52 -1.82 -8.29 -10.37
C GLN A 52 -1.28 -8.85 -9.07
N ASP A 53 -0.82 -7.95 -8.20
CA ASP A 53 -0.38 -8.28 -6.85
C ASP A 53 -1.52 -7.97 -5.86
N TRP A 54 -2.04 -9.02 -5.23
CA TRP A 54 -3.10 -8.91 -4.24
C TRP A 54 -2.62 -9.25 -2.82
N GLU A 55 -1.31 -9.38 -2.60
CA GLU A 55 -0.76 -9.88 -1.34
C GLU A 55 -1.10 -8.97 -0.15
N VAL A 56 -1.08 -7.65 -0.32
CA VAL A 56 -1.54 -6.70 0.72
C VAL A 56 -2.99 -7.00 1.13
N HIS A 57 -3.85 -7.34 0.17
CA HIS A 57 -5.24 -7.72 0.45
C HIS A 57 -5.33 -9.06 1.19
N MET A 58 -4.52 -10.04 0.81
CA MET A 58 -4.54 -11.36 1.46
C MET A 58 -4.07 -11.27 2.92
N ILE A 59 -2.96 -10.58 3.17
CA ILE A 59 -2.48 -10.33 4.54
C ILE A 59 -3.52 -9.49 5.32
N GLY A 60 -4.02 -8.42 4.72
CA GLY A 60 -5.03 -7.55 5.35
C GLY A 60 -6.33 -8.28 5.69
N GLN A 61 -6.80 -9.19 4.83
CA GLN A 61 -7.97 -10.03 5.11
C GLN A 61 -7.73 -10.98 6.29
N ALA A 62 -6.54 -11.59 6.36
CA ALA A 62 -6.16 -12.45 7.47
C ALA A 62 -6.09 -11.67 8.80
N VAL A 63 -5.54 -10.44 8.79
CA VAL A 63 -5.59 -9.53 9.95
C VAL A 63 -7.03 -9.24 10.34
N GLY A 64 -7.90 -8.89 9.37
CA GLY A 64 -9.31 -8.60 9.61
C GLY A 64 -10.08 -9.78 10.17
N ALA A 65 -9.79 -11.01 9.74
CA ALA A 65 -10.42 -12.22 10.26
C ALA A 65 -10.13 -12.45 11.74
N VAL A 66 -8.97 -12.01 12.23
CA VAL A 66 -8.56 -12.17 13.63
C VAL A 66 -8.99 -10.98 14.49
N THR A 67 -8.98 -9.76 13.93
CA THR A 67 -9.18 -8.51 14.71
C THR A 67 -10.58 -7.90 14.55
N ASP A 68 -11.37 -8.37 13.60
CA ASP A 68 -12.66 -7.76 13.17
C ASP A 68 -12.51 -6.28 12.74
N ALA A 69 -11.30 -5.87 12.36
CA ALA A 69 -11.02 -4.49 11.97
C ALA A 69 -11.50 -4.19 10.54
N THR A 70 -11.80 -2.93 10.29
CA THR A 70 -12.23 -2.44 8.97
C THR A 70 -11.18 -2.72 7.91
N HIS A 71 -11.60 -3.30 6.76
CA HIS A 71 -10.72 -3.74 5.68
C HIS A 71 -9.69 -2.68 5.22
N GLY A 72 -10.11 -1.42 5.01
CA GLY A 72 -9.18 -0.36 4.63
C GLY A 72 -8.08 -0.10 5.66
N MET A 73 -8.39 -0.26 6.95
CA MET A 73 -7.40 -0.11 8.04
C MET A 73 -6.43 -1.28 8.07
N THR A 74 -6.90 -2.51 7.82
CA THR A 74 -6.01 -3.68 7.76
C THR A 74 -5.05 -3.58 6.57
N LEU A 75 -5.51 -3.09 5.41
CA LEU A 75 -4.66 -2.85 4.26
C LEU A 75 -3.58 -1.79 4.55
N SER A 76 -3.96 -0.65 5.12
CA SER A 76 -2.99 0.42 5.41
C SER A 76 -1.94 -0.02 6.43
N ALA A 77 -2.32 -0.82 7.42
CA ALA A 77 -1.41 -1.31 8.46
C ALA A 77 -0.31 -2.26 7.92
N VAL A 78 -0.59 -3.02 6.86
CA VAL A 78 0.37 -4.00 6.32
C VAL A 78 1.06 -3.55 5.04
N ALA A 79 0.57 -2.50 4.36
CA ALA A 79 1.06 -2.10 3.05
C ALA A 79 2.54 -1.69 3.04
N LEU A 80 2.96 -0.81 3.94
CA LEU A 80 4.36 -0.32 3.98
C LEU A 80 5.37 -1.43 4.30
N PRO A 81 5.19 -2.26 5.35
CA PRO A 81 6.07 -3.39 5.59
C PRO A 81 6.16 -4.34 4.40
N TYR A 82 5.04 -4.60 3.74
CA TYR A 82 5.00 -5.43 2.53
C TYR A 82 5.78 -4.80 1.38
N TYR A 83 5.50 -3.53 1.03
CA TYR A 83 6.19 -2.87 -0.08
C TYR A 83 7.69 -2.72 0.16
N ARG A 84 8.13 -2.48 1.39
CA ARG A 84 9.56 -2.46 1.74
C ARG A 84 10.21 -3.84 1.57
N LEU A 85 9.48 -4.93 1.84
CA LEU A 85 9.98 -6.28 1.63
C LEU A 85 10.17 -6.60 0.13
N ILE A 86 9.20 -6.22 -0.71
CA ILE A 86 9.25 -6.57 -2.14
C ILE A 86 9.98 -5.54 -3.01
N MET A 87 10.29 -4.36 -2.49
CA MET A 87 10.94 -3.26 -3.22
C MET A 87 12.21 -3.70 -3.98
N PRO A 88 13.13 -4.53 -3.40
CA PRO A 88 14.33 -4.95 -4.11
C PRO A 88 14.08 -5.77 -5.38
N TYR A 89 12.90 -6.37 -5.50
CA TYR A 89 12.51 -7.18 -6.66
C TYR A 89 11.82 -6.37 -7.77
N GLY A 90 11.51 -5.11 -7.52
CA GLY A 90 10.80 -4.23 -8.45
C GLY A 90 11.32 -2.78 -8.47
N LEU A 91 12.62 -2.56 -8.24
CA LEU A 91 13.24 -1.25 -8.05
C LEU A 91 12.82 -0.22 -9.10
N GLU A 92 12.84 -0.57 -10.39
CA GLU A 92 12.42 0.34 -11.47
C GLU A 92 11.01 0.91 -11.25
N LYS A 93 10.06 0.09 -10.81
CA LYS A 93 8.68 0.53 -10.59
C LYS A 93 8.54 1.37 -9.33
N PHE A 94 9.27 1.04 -8.27
CA PHE A 94 9.29 1.85 -7.05
C PHE A 94 10.02 3.19 -7.27
N ALA A 95 11.11 3.23 -8.05
CA ALA A 95 11.76 4.46 -8.46
C ALA A 95 10.84 5.36 -9.31
N ARG A 96 10.08 4.76 -10.26
CA ARG A 96 9.04 5.48 -11.00
C ARG A 96 7.93 6.03 -10.09
N PHE A 97 7.52 5.26 -9.09
CA PHE A 97 6.56 5.72 -8.09
C PHE A 97 7.06 6.97 -7.36
N ALA A 98 8.34 6.98 -6.96
CA ALA A 98 8.97 8.14 -6.33
C ALA A 98 8.95 9.37 -7.22
N THR A 99 9.37 9.23 -8.47
CA THR A 99 9.51 10.36 -9.39
C THR A 99 8.17 10.83 -9.96
N ASN A 100 7.31 9.90 -10.38
CA ASN A 100 6.11 10.22 -11.14
C ASN A 100 4.88 10.47 -10.26
N VAL A 101 4.83 9.90 -9.07
CA VAL A 101 3.71 10.14 -8.13
C VAL A 101 4.07 11.25 -7.14
N TRP A 102 5.26 11.18 -6.55
CA TRP A 102 5.68 12.11 -5.50
C TRP A 102 6.49 13.30 -6.00
N GLY A 103 6.96 13.28 -7.26
CA GLY A 103 7.75 14.35 -7.83
C GLY A 103 9.17 14.44 -7.24
N ILE A 104 9.70 13.34 -6.71
CA ILE A 104 11.05 13.30 -6.12
C ILE A 104 12.08 13.46 -7.25
N ASN A 105 13.03 14.40 -7.05
CA ASN A 105 14.10 14.62 -8.01
C ASN A 105 15.06 13.43 -8.04
N ALA A 106 15.25 12.86 -9.24
CA ALA A 106 16.13 11.72 -9.47
C ALA A 106 17.63 12.09 -9.57
N ALA A 107 17.99 13.38 -9.69
CA ALA A 107 19.36 13.79 -9.88
C ALA A 107 20.26 13.32 -8.72
N GLY A 108 21.30 12.54 -9.06
CA GLY A 108 22.29 12.03 -8.12
C GLY A 108 21.83 10.88 -7.22
N LYS A 109 20.67 10.26 -7.54
CA LYS A 109 20.14 9.10 -6.81
C LYS A 109 20.09 7.88 -7.71
N ASP A 110 20.38 6.73 -7.15
CA ASP A 110 20.11 5.45 -7.79
C ASP A 110 18.66 4.98 -7.58
N ASP A 111 18.27 3.89 -8.22
CA ASP A 111 16.90 3.37 -8.15
C ASP A 111 16.53 2.88 -6.74
N GLU A 112 17.47 2.41 -5.94
CA GLU A 112 17.24 1.97 -4.56
C GLU A 112 16.94 3.16 -3.65
N GLU A 113 17.73 4.23 -3.75
CA GLU A 113 17.50 5.49 -3.02
C GLU A 113 16.17 6.13 -3.42
N LEU A 114 15.83 6.13 -4.71
CA LEU A 114 14.55 6.65 -5.19
C LEU A 114 13.38 5.80 -4.69
N ALA A 115 13.49 4.48 -4.78
CA ALA A 115 12.44 3.57 -4.34
C ALA A 115 12.17 3.73 -2.83
N ALA A 116 13.23 3.79 -2.02
CA ALA A 116 13.11 4.04 -0.58
C ALA A 116 12.45 5.40 -0.29
N ALA A 117 12.91 6.47 -0.94
CA ALA A 117 12.33 7.81 -0.78
C ALA A 117 10.85 7.87 -1.20
N GLY A 118 10.45 7.11 -2.22
CA GLY A 118 9.05 6.99 -2.64
C GLY A 118 8.16 6.34 -1.58
N LEU A 119 8.65 5.29 -0.92
CA LEU A 119 7.94 4.64 0.18
C LEU A 119 7.90 5.51 1.43
N ASP A 120 8.96 6.28 1.72
CA ASP A 120 8.96 7.27 2.81
C ASP A 120 7.94 8.38 2.57
N ALA A 121 7.83 8.86 1.33
CA ALA A 121 6.81 9.84 0.95
C ALA A 121 5.38 9.27 1.09
N MET A 122 5.17 8.00 0.74
CA MET A 122 3.90 7.29 0.96
C MET A 122 3.59 7.19 2.46
N GLU A 123 4.55 6.81 3.28
CA GLU A 123 4.37 6.73 4.73
C GLU A 123 3.98 8.09 5.32
N ASN A 124 4.70 9.15 4.94
CA ASN A 124 4.39 10.51 5.39
C ASN A 124 2.97 10.95 5.00
N TRP A 125 2.55 10.66 3.76
CA TRP A 125 1.19 10.93 3.31
C TRP A 125 0.15 10.11 4.09
N MET A 126 0.38 8.84 4.33
CA MET A 126 -0.54 7.99 5.10
C MET A 126 -0.70 8.51 6.53
N ARG A 127 0.37 8.96 7.17
CA ARG A 127 0.32 9.61 8.49
C ARG A 127 -0.43 10.94 8.44
N GLU A 128 -0.16 11.77 7.43
CA GLU A 128 -0.82 13.06 7.22
C GLU A 128 -2.35 12.92 7.13
N ILE A 129 -2.84 11.90 6.44
CA ILE A 129 -4.28 11.68 6.28
C ILE A 129 -4.90 10.80 7.37
N GLY A 130 -4.13 10.36 8.37
CA GLY A 130 -4.61 9.62 9.54
C GLY A 130 -4.87 8.13 9.28
N CYS A 131 -4.13 7.50 8.34
CA CYS A 131 -4.21 6.04 8.17
C CYS A 131 -3.66 5.30 9.38
N VAL A 132 -4.27 4.16 9.69
CA VAL A 132 -3.71 3.20 10.65
C VAL A 132 -2.50 2.52 10.01
N LEU A 133 -1.35 2.52 10.69
CA LEU A 133 -0.09 1.97 10.17
C LEU A 133 0.43 0.77 10.94
N SER A 134 -0.26 0.38 12.03
CA SER A 134 0.13 -0.76 12.84
C SER A 134 -1.06 -1.69 13.10
N ILE A 135 -0.86 -3.00 12.93
CA ILE A 135 -1.86 -4.01 13.30
C ILE A 135 -2.11 -4.03 14.82
N ARG A 136 -1.19 -3.50 15.64
CA ARG A 136 -1.39 -3.33 17.08
C ARG A 136 -2.55 -2.37 17.37
N GLU A 137 -2.69 -1.30 16.61
CA GLU A 137 -3.82 -0.36 16.74
C GLU A 137 -5.17 -1.02 16.41
N LEU A 138 -5.13 -2.13 15.67
CA LEU A 138 -6.30 -2.93 15.30
C LEU A 138 -6.60 -4.07 16.28
N GLY A 139 -5.83 -4.17 17.37
CA GLY A 139 -6.01 -5.19 18.40
C GLY A 139 -5.21 -6.47 18.22
N ALA A 140 -4.33 -6.55 17.22
CA ALA A 140 -3.40 -7.66 17.07
C ALA A 140 -2.23 -7.54 18.07
N ASP A 141 -1.71 -8.68 18.50
CA ASP A 141 -0.54 -8.81 19.36
C ASP A 141 0.36 -9.96 18.88
N GLU A 142 1.48 -10.19 19.58
CA GLU A 142 2.43 -11.27 19.25
C GLU A 142 1.76 -12.65 19.20
N SER A 143 0.75 -12.90 20.02
CA SER A 143 0.07 -14.20 20.10
C SER A 143 -0.83 -14.48 18.89
N SER A 144 -1.25 -13.45 18.16
CA SER A 144 -2.11 -13.55 16.99
C SER A 144 -1.34 -13.74 15.68
N LEU A 145 -0.01 -13.48 15.65
CA LEU A 145 0.75 -13.43 14.41
C LEU A 145 0.78 -14.77 13.67
N ASP A 146 0.95 -15.88 14.38
CA ASP A 146 0.96 -17.20 13.76
C ASP A 146 -0.39 -17.55 13.12
N ALA A 147 -1.48 -17.26 13.79
CA ALA A 147 -2.83 -17.49 13.26
C ALA A 147 -3.11 -16.61 12.01
N ILE A 148 -2.67 -15.35 12.02
CA ILE A 148 -2.80 -14.46 10.86
C ILE A 148 -1.95 -14.98 9.70
N ALA A 149 -0.70 -15.40 9.94
CA ALA A 149 0.17 -15.93 8.90
C ALA A 149 -0.38 -17.23 8.29
N ASP A 150 -0.95 -18.12 9.10
CA ASP A 150 -1.55 -19.38 8.66
C ASP A 150 -2.84 -19.16 7.86
N ALA A 151 -3.58 -18.08 8.13
CA ALA A 151 -4.79 -17.70 7.40
C ALA A 151 -4.49 -16.92 6.11
N THR A 152 -3.25 -16.42 5.92
CA THR A 152 -2.87 -15.65 4.73
C THR A 152 -2.71 -16.56 3.52
N LEU A 153 -3.46 -16.27 2.46
CA LEU A 153 -3.28 -16.92 1.16
C LEU A 153 -2.20 -16.19 0.37
N THR A 154 -1.06 -16.84 0.15
CA THR A 154 0.02 -16.24 -0.65
C THR A 154 -0.30 -16.26 -2.15
N MET A 155 -0.05 -15.13 -2.82
CA MET A 155 -0.37 -14.92 -4.22
C MET A 155 0.88 -14.97 -5.11
N THR A 156 0.69 -15.38 -6.38
CA THR A 156 1.78 -15.52 -7.35
C THR A 156 1.92 -14.32 -8.30
N GLY A 157 1.04 -13.31 -8.19
CA GLY A 157 0.95 -12.20 -9.14
C GLY A 157 1.92 -11.04 -8.92
N GLY A 158 2.55 -10.96 -7.75
CA GLY A 158 3.49 -9.90 -7.40
C GLY A 158 4.91 -10.16 -7.92
N TYR A 159 5.84 -9.29 -7.52
CA TYR A 159 7.27 -9.46 -7.81
C TYR A 159 7.86 -10.71 -7.15
N ARG A 160 7.25 -11.17 -6.08
CA ARG A 160 7.67 -12.35 -5.31
C ARG A 160 6.47 -13.01 -4.65
N THR A 161 6.39 -14.33 -4.73
CA THR A 161 5.48 -15.13 -3.89
C THR A 161 6.09 -15.25 -2.51
N LEU A 162 5.38 -14.79 -1.47
CA LEU A 162 5.88 -14.83 -0.11
C LEU A 162 5.85 -16.25 0.48
N THR A 163 6.83 -16.53 1.31
CA THR A 163 6.82 -17.66 2.24
C THR A 163 6.10 -17.25 3.54
N ARG A 164 5.65 -18.24 4.33
CA ARG A 164 5.08 -17.99 5.66
C ARG A 164 6.01 -17.15 6.55
N VAL A 165 7.31 -17.39 6.47
CA VAL A 165 8.32 -16.65 7.26
C VAL A 165 8.34 -15.17 6.86
N GLU A 166 8.23 -14.87 5.57
CA GLU A 166 8.16 -13.49 5.05
C GLU A 166 6.84 -12.81 5.42
N VAL A 167 5.72 -13.54 5.42
CA VAL A 167 4.44 -13.02 5.95
C VAL A 167 4.58 -12.65 7.41
N LEU A 168 5.18 -13.50 8.24
CA LEU A 168 5.45 -13.20 9.65
C LEU A 168 6.39 -11.98 9.82
N ASP A 169 7.37 -11.80 8.95
CA ASP A 169 8.24 -10.62 8.98
C ASP A 169 7.44 -9.33 8.70
N VAL A 170 6.56 -9.35 7.70
CA VAL A 170 5.64 -8.22 7.41
C VAL A 170 4.76 -7.92 8.63
N LEU A 171 4.18 -8.94 9.24
CA LEU A 171 3.29 -8.77 10.40
C LEU A 171 4.05 -8.21 11.61
N ARG A 172 5.25 -8.72 11.92
CA ARG A 172 6.10 -8.21 13.01
C ARG A 172 6.50 -6.76 12.80
N LYS A 173 6.87 -6.38 11.57
CA LYS A 173 7.20 -5.00 11.22
C LYS A 173 5.99 -4.09 11.35
N SER A 174 4.81 -4.54 10.94
CA SER A 174 3.56 -3.79 11.14
C SER A 174 3.23 -3.67 12.63
N LEU A 175 3.38 -4.74 13.42
CA LEU A 175 3.12 -4.71 14.86
C LEU A 175 4.05 -3.74 15.61
N ALA A 176 5.30 -3.60 15.14
CA ALA A 176 6.31 -2.71 15.72
C ALA A 176 6.22 -1.25 15.21
N ALA A 177 5.43 -0.97 14.18
CA ALA A 177 5.25 0.37 13.64
C ALA A 177 4.62 1.31 14.69
N LYS A 178 5.06 2.60 14.68
CA LYS A 178 4.63 3.64 15.64
C LYS A 178 3.85 4.73 14.91
#